data_30f9177c0f6bf273da1d2628041741d8
#
_entry.id   30f9177c0f6bf273da1d2628041741d8
#
_cell.length_a   1.000
_cell.length_b   1.000
_cell.length_c   1.000
_cell.angle_alpha   90.00
_cell.angle_beta   90.00
_cell.angle_gamma   90.00
#
_symmetry.space_group_name_H-M   'P 1'
#
loop_
_entity.id
_entity.type
_entity.pdbx_description
1 polymer ?
#
loop_
_entity_poly.entity_id
_entity_poly.type
_entity_poly.pdbx_seq_one_letter_code
_entity_poly.pdbx_strand_id
1 'polypeptide(L)'
;AGQKSLGHAAFFGIGAYTVAILMKAGLSFWLGLPAAALICFVVGIILGFPALRVQTIYLAFATLGFNTAVWLVMRNEEWLTGGTFGINNIARPSLFGWSLDGNLAYYYFALAVTVLMVALLWGLLRSPWGKAFTALRDNPIRAESLGVDIQRYTLLSFAIGAVYAGVAGALFASLVQFIEPAPFTVGASIMMYLMVVVGGPGYFFGPVLGAAVGVVLPEWLRFAQAWYLFVFGSAVVLLMIWLPDGLLSIPDRIKAKKQARIESAARAASGQAAIKNGASV
;
A
#
# COMPACT_ATOMS: atom_id res chain seq x y z
N ALA A 1 9.58 6.38 1.76
CA ALA A 1 9.89 7.11 3.00
C ALA A 1 9.76 6.26 4.28
N GLY A 2 9.38 4.98 4.19
CA GLY A 2 9.37 4.03 5.32
C GLY A 2 8.30 4.28 6.38
N GLN A 3 7.23 4.99 6.04
CA GLN A 3 6.15 5.34 6.97
C GLN A 3 5.24 4.15 7.25
N LYS A 4 4.90 3.95 8.53
CA LYS A 4 3.92 2.95 8.96
C LYS A 4 2.59 3.67 9.24
N SER A 5 1.65 3.60 8.30
CA SER A 5 0.33 4.21 8.41
C SER A 5 -0.77 3.16 8.44
N LEU A 6 -1.72 3.33 9.34
CA LEU A 6 -2.94 2.51 9.48
C LEU A 6 -4.21 3.27 9.04
N GLY A 7 -4.06 4.29 8.20
CA GLY A 7 -5.16 5.13 7.72
C GLY A 7 -5.55 4.90 6.26
N HIS A 8 -4.99 3.90 5.58
CA HIS A 8 -5.20 3.75 4.14
C HIS A 8 -6.63 3.35 3.78
N ALA A 9 -7.34 2.60 4.65
CA ALA A 9 -8.75 2.29 4.42
C ALA A 9 -9.65 3.52 4.51
N ALA A 10 -9.27 4.54 5.31
CA ALA A 10 -9.99 5.82 5.31
C ALA A 10 -9.85 6.54 3.97
N PHE A 11 -8.63 6.64 3.42
CA PHE A 11 -8.43 7.26 2.10
C PHE A 11 -9.11 6.46 0.97
N PHE A 12 -9.07 5.14 1.07
CA PHE A 12 -9.80 4.25 0.17
C PHE A 12 -11.31 4.54 0.23
N GLY A 13 -11.87 4.67 1.43
CA GLY A 13 -13.27 5.05 1.66
C GLY A 13 -13.58 6.47 1.17
N ILE A 14 -12.74 7.48 1.48
CA ILE A 14 -12.93 8.86 0.99
C ILE A 14 -13.00 8.88 -0.53
N GLY A 15 -12.10 8.18 -1.23
CA GLY A 15 -12.11 8.09 -2.69
C GLY A 15 -13.38 7.43 -3.23
N ALA A 16 -13.80 6.33 -2.60
CA ALA A 16 -15.02 5.60 -2.95
C ALA A 16 -16.27 6.46 -2.79
N TYR A 17 -16.44 7.09 -1.63
CA TYR A 17 -17.58 7.98 -1.37
C TYR A 17 -17.56 9.24 -2.23
N THR A 18 -16.39 9.80 -2.53
CA THR A 18 -16.28 10.96 -3.43
C THR A 18 -16.88 10.64 -4.78
N VAL A 19 -16.51 9.53 -5.39
CA VAL A 19 -17.06 9.11 -6.69
C VAL A 19 -18.55 8.81 -6.58
N ALA A 20 -18.97 8.08 -5.54
CA ALA A 20 -20.37 7.73 -5.36
C ALA A 20 -21.28 8.97 -5.22
N ILE A 21 -20.88 9.96 -4.42
CA ILE A 21 -21.61 11.21 -4.20
C ILE A 21 -21.68 12.03 -5.48
N LEU A 22 -20.56 12.19 -6.19
CA LEU A 22 -20.52 12.96 -7.43
C LEU A 22 -21.38 12.30 -8.53
N MET A 23 -21.32 10.98 -8.64
CA MET A 23 -22.17 10.26 -9.61
C MET A 23 -23.64 10.32 -9.24
N LYS A 24 -24.01 10.27 -7.96
CA LYS A 24 -25.37 10.49 -7.49
C LYS A 24 -25.87 11.91 -7.80
N ALA A 25 -24.97 12.90 -7.81
CA ALA A 25 -25.25 14.27 -8.24
C ALA A 25 -25.31 14.44 -9.77
N GLY A 26 -25.22 13.36 -10.56
CA GLY A 26 -25.29 13.37 -12.01
C GLY A 26 -23.97 13.68 -12.73
N LEU A 27 -22.86 13.74 -12.00
CA LEU A 27 -21.54 13.97 -12.59
C LEU A 27 -20.94 12.66 -13.12
N SER A 28 -20.11 12.80 -14.15
CA SER A 28 -19.44 11.65 -14.77
C SER A 28 -18.37 11.05 -13.84
N PHE A 29 -18.20 9.71 -13.89
CA PHE A 29 -17.09 9.01 -13.24
C PHE A 29 -15.72 9.64 -13.56
N TRP A 30 -15.54 10.12 -14.80
CA TRP A 30 -14.28 10.73 -15.27
C TRP A 30 -13.94 12.05 -14.56
N LEU A 31 -14.91 12.74 -14.01
CA LEU A 31 -14.72 13.89 -13.11
C LEU A 31 -14.55 13.42 -11.64
N GLY A 32 -15.25 12.35 -11.27
CA GLY A 32 -15.18 11.76 -9.93
C GLY A 32 -13.80 11.21 -9.60
N LEU A 33 -13.15 10.54 -10.55
CA LEU A 33 -11.83 9.92 -10.33
C LEU A 33 -10.73 10.94 -9.99
N PRO A 34 -10.49 12.00 -10.77
CA PRO A 34 -9.53 13.04 -10.41
C PRO A 34 -9.96 13.84 -9.16
N ALA A 35 -11.26 14.03 -8.94
CA ALA A 35 -11.76 14.66 -7.72
C ALA A 35 -11.42 13.81 -6.48
N ALA A 36 -11.61 12.50 -6.53
CA ALA A 36 -11.22 11.58 -5.48
C ALA A 36 -9.70 11.64 -5.21
N ALA A 37 -8.88 11.66 -6.26
CA ALA A 37 -7.44 11.81 -6.16
C ALA A 37 -7.05 13.12 -5.47
N LEU A 38 -7.66 14.23 -5.89
CA LEU A 38 -7.38 15.57 -5.35
C LEU A 38 -7.82 15.70 -3.89
N ILE A 39 -9.02 15.24 -3.55
CA ILE A 39 -9.53 15.28 -2.18
C ILE A 39 -8.63 14.43 -1.27
N CYS A 40 -8.27 13.21 -1.68
CA CYS A 40 -7.36 12.37 -0.91
C CYS A 40 -5.97 13.00 -0.76
N PHE A 41 -5.47 13.69 -1.78
CA PHE A 41 -4.21 14.43 -1.71
C PHE A 41 -4.27 15.55 -0.66
N VAL A 42 -5.32 16.38 -0.72
CA VAL A 42 -5.52 17.51 0.22
C VAL A 42 -5.70 17.01 1.64
N VAL A 43 -6.57 16.00 1.85
CA VAL A 43 -6.77 15.39 3.18
C VAL A 43 -5.49 14.73 3.67
N GLY A 44 -4.71 14.10 2.77
CA GLY A 44 -3.39 13.54 3.07
C GLY A 44 -2.40 14.59 3.56
N ILE A 45 -2.38 15.78 2.97
CA ILE A 45 -1.56 16.90 3.44
C ILE A 45 -2.04 17.42 4.79
N ILE A 46 -3.35 17.66 4.93
CA ILE A 46 -3.94 18.19 6.17
C ILE A 46 -3.67 17.25 7.35
N LEU A 47 -3.87 15.97 7.17
CA LEU A 47 -3.60 14.97 8.19
C LEU A 47 -2.09 14.76 8.41
N GLY A 48 -1.34 14.67 7.31
CA GLY A 48 0.09 14.37 7.35
C GLY A 48 0.89 15.47 8.05
N PHE A 49 0.50 16.74 7.87
CA PHE A 49 1.23 17.86 8.45
C PHE A 49 1.39 17.80 9.99
N PRO A 50 0.34 17.57 10.80
CA PRO A 50 0.51 17.36 12.23
C PRO A 50 1.03 15.96 12.58
N ALA A 51 0.59 14.92 11.86
CA ALA A 51 0.90 13.54 12.18
C ALA A 51 2.40 13.18 11.96
N LEU A 52 3.06 13.85 11.02
CA LEU A 52 4.46 13.61 10.71
C LEU A 52 5.45 14.39 11.59
N ARG A 53 4.97 15.25 12.47
CA ARG A 53 5.79 15.92 13.50
C ARG A 53 6.11 15.01 14.68
N VAL A 54 5.42 13.87 14.77
CA VAL A 54 5.62 12.90 15.85
C VAL A 54 6.41 11.68 15.36
N GLN A 55 6.98 10.92 16.30
CA GLN A 55 7.74 9.72 15.97
C GLN A 55 6.88 8.67 15.26
N THR A 56 7.53 7.76 14.53
CA THR A 56 6.89 6.74 13.68
C THR A 56 5.76 5.94 14.35
N ILE A 57 5.89 5.63 15.64
CA ILE A 57 4.86 4.89 16.39
C ILE A 57 3.62 5.75 16.59
N TYR A 58 3.78 7.02 16.93
CA TYR A 58 2.66 7.95 17.10
C TYR A 58 1.94 8.26 15.78
N LEU A 59 2.67 8.22 14.66
CA LEU A 59 2.07 8.33 13.34
C LEU A 59 1.07 7.19 13.09
N ALA A 60 1.43 5.95 13.47
CA ALA A 60 0.52 4.81 13.33
C ALA A 60 -0.76 5.01 14.16
N PHE A 61 -0.66 5.48 15.40
CA PHE A 61 -1.83 5.78 16.24
C PHE A 61 -2.65 6.96 15.70
N ALA A 62 -2.01 8.03 15.24
CA ALA A 62 -2.70 9.18 14.65
C ALA A 62 -3.49 8.77 13.40
N THR A 63 -2.90 7.96 12.52
CA THR A 63 -3.59 7.47 11.32
C THR A 63 -4.66 6.42 11.63
N LEU A 64 -4.53 5.66 12.70
CA LEU A 64 -5.57 4.77 13.22
C LEU A 64 -6.76 5.58 13.75
N GLY A 65 -6.51 6.62 14.55
CA GLY A 65 -7.55 7.54 15.04
C GLY A 65 -8.27 8.23 13.88
N PHE A 66 -7.53 8.69 12.87
CA PHE A 66 -8.09 9.25 11.65
C PHE A 66 -8.99 8.25 10.92
N ASN A 67 -8.53 7.00 10.75
CA ASN A 67 -9.35 5.96 10.10
C ASN A 67 -10.67 5.74 10.84
N THR A 68 -10.62 5.69 12.16
CA THR A 68 -11.81 5.54 13.01
C THR A 68 -12.74 6.75 12.87
N ALA A 69 -12.20 7.98 12.89
CA ALA A 69 -12.97 9.19 12.74
C ALA A 69 -13.68 9.27 11.38
N VAL A 70 -12.96 8.98 10.29
CA VAL A 70 -13.55 8.95 8.93
C VAL A 70 -14.61 7.86 8.82
N TRP A 71 -14.37 6.68 9.38
CA TRP A 71 -15.36 5.60 9.41
C TRP A 71 -16.63 6.01 10.17
N LEU A 72 -16.50 6.71 11.32
CA LEU A 72 -17.63 7.24 12.09
C LEU A 72 -18.41 8.29 11.30
N VAL A 73 -17.72 9.18 10.57
CA VAL A 73 -18.37 10.14 9.68
C VAL A 73 -19.15 9.41 8.58
N MET A 74 -18.56 8.42 7.92
CA MET A 74 -19.23 7.61 6.90
C MET A 74 -20.46 6.90 7.44
N ARG A 75 -20.45 6.49 8.69
CA ARG A 75 -21.54 5.75 9.32
C ARG A 75 -22.67 6.65 9.84
N ASN A 76 -22.35 7.84 10.35
CA ASN A 76 -23.30 8.67 11.08
C ASN A 76 -23.88 9.81 10.24
N GLU A 77 -23.17 10.29 9.21
CA GLU A 77 -23.61 11.42 8.38
C GLU A 77 -24.53 10.96 7.25
N GLU A 78 -25.78 10.61 7.57
CA GLU A 78 -26.76 10.06 6.60
C GLU A 78 -27.02 10.99 5.42
N TRP A 79 -27.03 12.32 5.64
CA TRP A 79 -27.28 13.30 4.58
C TRP A 79 -26.19 13.31 3.49
N LEU A 80 -24.96 12.92 3.82
CA LEU A 80 -23.81 12.93 2.92
C LEU A 80 -23.52 11.54 2.34
N THR A 81 -23.46 10.52 3.21
CA THR A 81 -22.96 9.18 2.89
C THR A 81 -24.06 8.12 2.78
N GLY A 82 -25.30 8.48 3.16
CA GLY A 82 -26.37 7.50 3.34
C GLY A 82 -26.26 6.70 4.64
N GLY A 83 -25.27 7.04 5.51
CA GLY A 83 -25.07 6.38 6.80
C GLY A 83 -24.81 4.88 6.68
N THR A 84 -25.45 4.10 7.54
CA THR A 84 -25.34 2.63 7.53
C THR A 84 -26.00 1.97 6.30
N PHE A 85 -26.93 2.67 5.63
CA PHE A 85 -27.58 2.17 4.41
C PHE A 85 -26.74 2.38 3.16
N GLY A 86 -25.75 3.27 3.23
CA GLY A 86 -24.81 3.53 2.15
C GLY A 86 -25.42 4.21 0.92
N ILE A 87 -24.70 4.17 -0.20
CA ILE A 87 -25.10 4.73 -1.49
C ILE A 87 -25.26 3.60 -2.50
N ASN A 88 -26.45 3.50 -3.06
CA ASN A 88 -26.81 2.52 -4.09
C ASN A 88 -26.77 3.14 -5.48
N ASN A 89 -26.85 2.30 -6.52
CA ASN A 89 -26.96 2.67 -7.93
C ASN A 89 -25.76 3.51 -8.44
N ILE A 90 -24.56 3.14 -8.05
CA ILE A 90 -23.35 3.73 -8.59
C ILE A 90 -23.14 3.12 -9.98
N ALA A 91 -23.30 3.94 -11.02
CA ALA A 91 -23.15 3.47 -12.38
C ALA A 91 -21.69 3.08 -12.68
N ARG A 92 -21.49 2.17 -13.62
CA ARG A 92 -20.16 1.89 -14.16
C ARG A 92 -19.78 2.99 -15.16
N PRO A 93 -18.48 3.31 -15.29
CA PRO A 93 -18.03 4.31 -16.26
C PRO A 93 -18.35 3.86 -17.70
N SER A 94 -18.66 4.83 -18.55
CA SER A 94 -18.71 4.64 -20.00
C SER A 94 -17.49 5.27 -20.64
N LEU A 95 -16.89 4.60 -21.62
CA LEU A 95 -15.73 5.08 -22.38
C LEU A 95 -16.16 5.33 -23.83
N PHE A 96 -16.18 6.60 -24.27
CA PHE A 96 -16.54 6.97 -25.65
C PHE A 96 -17.87 6.36 -26.16
N GLY A 97 -18.88 6.25 -25.29
CA GLY A 97 -20.18 5.67 -25.65
C GLY A 97 -20.27 4.14 -25.45
N TRP A 98 -19.19 3.47 -25.12
CA TRP A 98 -19.20 2.05 -24.75
C TRP A 98 -19.41 1.93 -23.24
N SER A 99 -20.51 1.32 -22.83
CA SER A 99 -20.77 1.04 -21.43
C SER A 99 -19.85 -0.09 -20.93
N LEU A 100 -19.20 0.12 -19.78
CA LEU A 100 -18.39 -0.90 -19.11
C LEU A 100 -19.23 -1.76 -18.15
N ASP A 101 -20.51 -2.02 -18.52
CA ASP A 101 -21.45 -2.74 -17.65
C ASP A 101 -21.09 -4.22 -17.48
N GLY A 102 -20.39 -4.81 -18.46
CA GLY A 102 -19.90 -6.18 -18.36
C GLY A 102 -18.77 -6.32 -17.34
N ASN A 103 -18.81 -7.38 -16.51
CA ASN A 103 -17.73 -7.65 -15.53
C ASN A 103 -16.34 -7.78 -16.18
N LEU A 104 -16.28 -8.38 -17.37
CA LEU A 104 -15.03 -8.55 -18.10
C LEU A 104 -14.51 -7.20 -18.62
N ALA A 105 -15.39 -6.35 -19.16
CA ALA A 105 -15.02 -5.02 -19.63
C ALA A 105 -14.51 -4.15 -18.48
N TYR A 106 -15.21 -4.17 -17.35
CA TYR A 106 -14.77 -3.47 -16.15
C TYR A 106 -13.44 -3.99 -15.59
N TYR A 107 -13.22 -5.31 -15.62
CA TYR A 107 -11.96 -5.91 -15.21
C TYR A 107 -10.77 -5.35 -16.03
N TYR A 108 -10.87 -5.33 -17.34
CA TYR A 108 -9.79 -4.79 -18.18
C TYR A 108 -9.59 -3.28 -17.98
N PHE A 109 -10.66 -2.54 -17.76
CA PHE A 109 -10.59 -1.13 -17.40
C PHE A 109 -9.85 -0.92 -16.07
N ALA A 110 -10.24 -1.61 -15.01
CA ALA A 110 -9.58 -1.52 -13.71
C ALA A 110 -8.11 -1.95 -13.78
N LEU A 111 -7.81 -3.00 -14.56
CA LEU A 111 -6.46 -3.46 -14.81
C LEU A 111 -5.63 -2.37 -15.53
N ALA A 112 -6.18 -1.74 -16.56
CA ALA A 112 -5.50 -0.66 -17.29
C ALA A 112 -5.18 0.53 -16.37
N VAL A 113 -6.14 0.97 -15.54
CA VAL A 113 -5.92 2.04 -14.56
C VAL A 113 -4.88 1.62 -13.52
N THR A 114 -4.92 0.39 -13.04
CA THR A 114 -3.92 -0.13 -12.09
C THR A 114 -2.52 -0.16 -12.70
N VAL A 115 -2.38 -0.65 -13.93
CA VAL A 115 -1.09 -0.64 -14.64
C VAL A 115 -0.58 0.78 -14.84
N LEU A 116 -1.47 1.73 -15.22
CA LEU A 116 -1.12 3.14 -15.35
C LEU A 116 -0.61 3.70 -14.02
N MET A 117 -1.32 3.47 -12.91
CA MET A 117 -0.92 3.92 -11.58
C MET A 117 0.42 3.32 -11.16
N VAL A 118 0.65 2.03 -11.40
CA VAL A 118 1.94 1.37 -11.15
C VAL A 118 3.04 1.98 -12.02
N ALA A 119 2.78 2.27 -13.28
CA ALA A 119 3.74 2.91 -14.18
C ALA A 119 4.09 4.34 -13.72
N LEU A 120 3.10 5.12 -13.28
CA LEU A 120 3.31 6.46 -12.72
C LEU A 120 4.17 6.38 -11.43
N LEU A 121 3.90 5.42 -10.56
CA LEU A 121 4.72 5.20 -9.37
C LEU A 121 6.15 4.79 -9.72
N TRP A 122 6.31 3.93 -10.73
CA TRP A 122 7.63 3.53 -11.23
C TRP A 122 8.42 4.73 -11.76
N GLY A 123 7.77 5.58 -12.57
CA GLY A 123 8.37 6.83 -13.06
C GLY A 123 8.75 7.78 -11.92
N LEU A 124 7.86 7.94 -10.94
CA LEU A 124 8.11 8.77 -9.75
C LEU A 124 9.33 8.26 -8.96
N LEU A 125 9.42 6.95 -8.72
CA LEU A 125 10.52 6.37 -7.97
C LEU A 125 11.88 6.45 -8.69
N ARG A 126 11.88 6.55 -10.01
CA ARG A 126 13.10 6.79 -10.81
C ARG A 126 13.52 8.25 -10.85
N SER A 127 12.63 9.16 -10.50
CA SER A 127 12.89 10.60 -10.46
C SER A 127 13.78 10.99 -9.27
N PRO A 128 14.31 12.24 -9.23
CA PRO A 128 15.00 12.77 -8.05
C PRO A 128 14.18 12.66 -6.76
N TRP A 129 12.87 12.80 -6.85
CA TRP A 129 11.95 12.68 -5.72
C TRP A 129 11.93 11.25 -5.14
N GLY A 130 11.93 10.24 -6.02
CA GLY A 130 12.00 8.85 -5.60
C GLY A 130 13.33 8.51 -4.90
N LYS A 131 14.44 9.10 -5.36
CA LYS A 131 15.74 8.96 -4.68
C LYS A 131 15.70 9.57 -3.27
N ALA A 132 15.06 10.75 -3.10
CA ALA A 132 14.86 11.37 -1.80
C ALA A 132 14.00 10.49 -0.89
N PHE A 133 12.90 9.90 -1.39
CA PHE A 133 12.06 8.98 -0.61
C PHE A 133 12.82 7.73 -0.17
N THR A 134 13.70 7.19 -1.02
CA THR A 134 14.52 6.03 -0.68
C THR A 134 15.57 6.39 0.36
N ALA A 135 16.27 7.53 0.21
CA ALA A 135 17.24 8.02 1.17
C ALA A 135 16.62 8.24 2.56
N LEU A 136 15.41 8.83 2.62
CA LEU A 136 14.66 9.01 3.87
C LEU A 136 14.27 7.68 4.52
N ARG A 137 13.92 6.67 3.73
CA ARG A 137 13.63 5.33 4.25
C ARG A 137 14.85 4.66 4.86
N ASP A 138 16.00 4.77 4.18
CA ASP A 138 17.21 4.06 4.56
C ASP A 138 17.90 4.73 5.75
N ASN A 139 18.03 6.06 5.75
CA ASN A 139 18.57 6.82 6.87
C ASN A 139 18.15 8.29 6.81
N PRO A 140 17.14 8.72 7.59
CA PRO A 140 16.66 10.11 7.59
C PRO A 140 17.75 11.13 7.93
N ILE A 141 18.61 10.84 8.92
CA ILE A 141 19.65 11.75 9.39
C ILE A 141 20.68 12.01 8.27
N ARG A 142 21.10 10.96 7.56
CA ARG A 142 22.01 11.10 6.42
C ARG A 142 21.35 11.84 5.25
N ALA A 143 20.06 11.61 5.00
CA ALA A 143 19.34 12.34 3.96
C ALA A 143 19.28 13.83 4.27
N GLU A 144 19.03 14.19 5.52
CA GLU A 144 19.00 15.59 5.98
C GLU A 144 20.39 16.27 5.82
N SER A 145 21.47 15.61 6.19
CA SER A 145 22.82 16.13 6.02
C SER A 145 23.21 16.35 4.55
N LEU A 146 22.51 15.73 3.60
CA LEU A 146 22.63 15.91 2.16
C LEU A 146 21.64 16.96 1.61
N GLY A 147 20.92 17.68 2.48
CA GLY A 147 19.98 18.75 2.09
C GLY A 147 18.57 18.28 1.75
N VAL A 148 18.20 17.03 2.05
CA VAL A 148 16.82 16.55 1.85
C VAL A 148 15.96 17.01 3.02
N ASP A 149 14.93 17.82 2.75
CA ASP A 149 13.94 18.24 3.75
C ASP A 149 13.07 17.05 4.16
N ILE A 150 13.34 16.47 5.33
CA ILE A 150 12.64 15.29 5.85
C ILE A 150 11.14 15.53 5.87
N GLN A 151 10.71 16.69 6.40
CA GLN A 151 9.32 16.98 6.66
C GLN A 151 8.52 17.09 5.34
N ARG A 152 9.04 17.83 4.36
CA ARG A 152 8.38 18.02 3.06
C ARG A 152 8.26 16.72 2.26
N TYR A 153 9.37 15.99 2.14
CA TYR A 153 9.36 14.74 1.35
C TYR A 153 8.57 13.64 2.03
N THR A 154 8.56 13.57 3.36
CA THR A 154 7.75 12.62 4.13
C THR A 154 6.25 12.93 3.94
N LEU A 155 5.87 14.21 4.05
CA LEU A 155 4.50 14.67 3.81
C LEU A 155 4.04 14.38 2.38
N LEU A 156 4.88 14.68 1.39
CA LEU A 156 4.57 14.41 0.00
C LEU A 156 4.38 12.93 -0.29
N SER A 157 5.25 12.07 0.26
CA SER A 157 5.11 10.61 0.08
C SER A 157 3.82 10.08 0.70
N PHE A 158 3.40 10.63 1.85
CA PHE A 158 2.15 10.30 2.51
C PHE A 158 0.94 10.72 1.66
N ALA A 159 0.93 11.97 1.17
CA ALA A 159 -0.14 12.50 0.33
C ALA A 159 -0.27 11.72 -1.00
N ILE A 160 0.85 11.34 -1.62
CA ILE A 160 0.85 10.48 -2.81
C ILE A 160 0.23 9.10 -2.47
N GLY A 161 0.60 8.49 -1.34
CA GLY A 161 0.00 7.23 -0.89
C GLY A 161 -1.52 7.35 -0.71
N ALA A 162 -2.00 8.48 -0.15
CA ALA A 162 -3.41 8.78 -0.01
C ALA A 162 -4.14 8.87 -1.37
N VAL A 163 -3.49 9.47 -2.40
CA VAL A 163 -4.03 9.50 -3.77
C VAL A 163 -4.21 8.09 -4.33
N TYR A 164 -3.23 7.22 -4.19
CA TYR A 164 -3.32 5.83 -4.65
C TYR A 164 -4.46 5.08 -3.98
N ALA A 165 -4.62 5.24 -2.66
CA ALA A 165 -5.72 4.66 -1.92
C ALA A 165 -7.07 5.22 -2.39
N GLY A 166 -7.17 6.54 -2.62
CA GLY A 166 -8.39 7.19 -3.12
C GLY A 166 -8.80 6.73 -4.52
N VAL A 167 -7.85 6.62 -5.45
CA VAL A 167 -8.10 6.10 -6.80
C VAL A 167 -8.57 4.64 -6.75
N ALA A 168 -7.94 3.81 -5.91
CA ALA A 168 -8.36 2.43 -5.71
C ALA A 168 -9.80 2.36 -5.16
N GLY A 169 -10.15 3.24 -4.20
CA GLY A 169 -11.50 3.37 -3.66
C GLY A 169 -12.53 3.79 -4.70
N ALA A 170 -12.17 4.73 -5.58
CA ALA A 170 -13.01 5.17 -6.69
C ALA A 170 -13.34 4.00 -7.65
N LEU A 171 -12.35 3.18 -7.98
CA LEU A 171 -12.55 1.97 -8.78
C LEU A 171 -13.41 0.94 -8.04
N PHE A 172 -13.20 0.76 -6.74
CA PHE A 172 -13.99 -0.17 -5.93
C PHE A 172 -15.48 0.22 -5.92
N ALA A 173 -15.79 1.52 -5.80
CA ALA A 173 -17.14 2.04 -5.81
C ALA A 173 -17.93 1.62 -7.07
N SER A 174 -17.32 1.81 -8.23
CA SER A 174 -17.94 1.46 -9.51
C SER A 174 -17.94 -0.05 -9.78
N LEU A 175 -17.03 -0.81 -9.17
CA LEU A 175 -17.02 -2.27 -9.26
C LEU A 175 -18.21 -2.88 -8.54
N VAL A 176 -18.41 -2.49 -7.28
CA VAL A 176 -19.45 -3.07 -6.41
C VAL A 176 -20.82 -2.43 -6.68
N GLN A 177 -20.86 -1.21 -7.24
CA GLN A 177 -22.08 -0.43 -7.54
C GLN A 177 -22.91 -0.08 -6.29
N PHE A 178 -22.39 -0.40 -5.12
CA PHE A 178 -22.96 -0.14 -3.82
C PHE A 178 -21.84 0.13 -2.82
N ILE A 179 -21.98 1.14 -1.96
CA ILE A 179 -20.98 1.47 -0.95
C ILE A 179 -21.67 1.65 0.39
N GLU A 180 -21.14 0.94 1.38
CA GLU A 180 -21.48 1.06 2.78
C GLU A 180 -20.19 1.30 3.61
N PRO A 181 -20.27 1.72 4.90
CA PRO A 181 -19.08 1.97 5.70
C PRO A 181 -18.29 0.71 6.11
N ALA A 182 -18.91 -0.48 6.08
CA ALA A 182 -18.35 -1.72 6.62
C ALA A 182 -16.96 -2.11 6.06
N PRO A 183 -16.64 -1.96 4.75
CA PRO A 183 -15.33 -2.29 4.20
C PRO A 183 -14.19 -1.35 4.63
N PHE A 184 -14.48 -0.17 5.17
CA PHE A 184 -13.48 0.90 5.41
C PHE A 184 -13.00 0.97 6.88
N THR A 185 -13.07 -0.15 7.58
CA THR A 185 -12.66 -0.25 9.00
C THR A 185 -11.15 -0.22 9.18
N VAL A 186 -10.72 -0.02 10.43
CA VAL A 186 -9.31 -0.18 10.83
C VAL A 186 -8.77 -1.57 10.49
N GLY A 187 -9.61 -2.61 10.60
CA GLY A 187 -9.24 -3.97 10.21
C GLY A 187 -8.78 -4.07 8.74
N ALA A 188 -9.47 -3.37 7.83
CA ALA A 188 -9.06 -3.30 6.44
C ALA A 188 -7.69 -2.59 6.26
N SER A 189 -7.43 -1.51 7.00
CA SER A 189 -6.11 -0.85 6.99
C SER A 189 -4.99 -1.78 7.48
N ILE A 190 -5.25 -2.57 8.53
CA ILE A 190 -4.30 -3.56 9.04
C ILE A 190 -4.04 -4.63 7.99
N MET A 191 -5.08 -5.14 7.33
CA MET A 191 -4.94 -6.13 6.25
C MET A 191 -4.12 -5.58 5.07
N MET A 192 -4.38 -4.36 4.63
CA MET A 192 -3.57 -3.71 3.58
C MET A 192 -2.10 -3.58 4.00
N TYR A 193 -1.84 -3.21 5.26
CA TYR A 193 -0.49 -3.13 5.80
C TYR A 193 0.19 -4.51 5.84
N LEU A 194 -0.51 -5.55 6.30
CA LEU A 194 0.01 -6.92 6.32
C LEU A 194 0.34 -7.42 4.91
N MET A 195 -0.48 -7.12 3.90
CA MET A 195 -0.19 -7.45 2.50
C MET A 195 1.16 -6.84 2.05
N VAL A 196 1.43 -5.59 2.41
CA VAL A 196 2.71 -4.93 2.09
C VAL A 196 3.87 -5.61 2.81
N VAL A 197 3.71 -5.97 4.08
CA VAL A 197 4.75 -6.64 4.88
C VAL A 197 5.04 -8.05 4.31
N VAL A 198 3.99 -8.81 3.99
CA VAL A 198 4.11 -10.14 3.37
C VAL A 198 4.85 -10.09 2.03
N GLY A 199 4.50 -9.13 1.18
CA GLY A 199 5.12 -8.97 -0.13
C GLY A 199 6.58 -8.52 -0.07
N GLY A 200 6.91 -7.67 0.91
CA GLY A 200 8.23 -7.10 1.14
C GLY A 200 8.24 -5.58 1.02
N PRO A 201 8.33 -4.86 2.15
CA PRO A 201 8.18 -3.40 2.21
C PRO A 201 9.32 -2.61 1.55
N GLY A 202 10.39 -3.28 1.16
CA GLY A 202 11.55 -2.67 0.47
C GLY A 202 11.50 -2.79 -1.05
N TYR A 203 10.65 -3.64 -1.59
CA TYR A 203 10.62 -3.98 -3.01
C TYR A 203 9.45 -3.32 -3.73
N PHE A 204 9.69 -2.83 -4.96
CA PHE A 204 8.66 -2.17 -5.75
C PHE A 204 7.43 -3.06 -6.01
N PHE A 205 7.64 -4.30 -6.40
CA PHE A 205 6.58 -5.28 -6.63
C PHE A 205 6.10 -6.00 -5.36
N GLY A 206 6.67 -5.66 -4.18
CA GLY A 206 6.27 -6.23 -2.89
C GLY A 206 4.78 -6.11 -2.63
N PRO A 207 4.22 -4.89 -2.63
CA PRO A 207 2.79 -4.69 -2.40
C PRO A 207 1.88 -5.43 -3.39
N VAL A 208 2.29 -5.55 -4.66
CA VAL A 208 1.54 -6.27 -5.70
C VAL A 208 1.48 -7.76 -5.39
N LEU A 209 2.64 -8.35 -5.07
CA LEU A 209 2.72 -9.76 -4.69
C LEU A 209 2.00 -10.03 -3.37
N GLY A 210 2.17 -9.15 -2.38
CA GLY A 210 1.48 -9.25 -1.10
C GLY A 210 -0.04 -9.14 -1.24
N ALA A 211 -0.54 -8.24 -2.09
CA ALA A 211 -1.96 -8.15 -2.40
C ALA A 211 -2.48 -9.42 -3.09
N ALA A 212 -1.74 -9.97 -4.05
CA ALA A 212 -2.11 -11.23 -4.69
C ALA A 212 -2.21 -12.37 -3.66
N VAL A 213 -1.23 -12.51 -2.78
CA VAL A 213 -1.26 -13.50 -1.69
C VAL A 213 -2.41 -13.22 -0.72
N GLY A 214 -2.60 -11.96 -0.31
CA GLY A 214 -3.63 -11.57 0.65
C GLY A 214 -5.06 -11.73 0.15
N VAL A 215 -5.28 -11.76 -1.17
CA VAL A 215 -6.60 -12.01 -1.78
C VAL A 215 -6.77 -13.49 -2.13
N VAL A 216 -5.77 -14.10 -2.77
CA VAL A 216 -5.89 -15.48 -3.25
C VAL A 216 -5.83 -16.49 -2.10
N LEU A 217 -4.97 -16.27 -1.11
CA LEU A 217 -4.81 -17.22 0.00
C LEU A 217 -6.09 -17.40 0.84
N PRO A 218 -6.80 -16.32 1.27
CA PRO A 218 -8.09 -16.47 1.94
C PRO A 218 -9.15 -17.18 1.09
N GLU A 219 -9.17 -16.91 -0.23
CA GLU A 219 -10.12 -17.57 -1.13
C GLU A 219 -9.82 -19.07 -1.26
N TRP A 220 -8.56 -19.46 -1.33
CA TRP A 220 -8.15 -20.86 -1.30
C TRP A 220 -8.46 -21.55 0.04
N LEU A 221 -8.33 -20.82 1.15
CA LEU A 221 -8.62 -21.33 2.49
C LEU A 221 -10.12 -21.29 2.83
N ARG A 222 -10.96 -20.83 1.93
CA ARG A 222 -12.42 -20.70 2.13
C ARG A 222 -13.09 -22.03 2.51
N PHE A 223 -12.54 -23.16 2.06
CA PHE A 223 -13.01 -24.49 2.48
C PHE A 223 -12.85 -24.75 4.00
N ALA A 224 -11.90 -24.08 4.65
CA ALA A 224 -11.65 -24.19 6.08
C ALA A 224 -12.60 -23.33 6.95
N GLN A 225 -13.53 -22.57 6.33
CA GLN A 225 -14.57 -21.75 6.98
C GLN A 225 -14.06 -20.95 8.20
N ALA A 226 -14.41 -21.34 9.41
CA ALA A 226 -14.05 -20.63 10.64
C ALA A 226 -12.54 -20.56 10.92
N TRP A 227 -11.73 -21.46 10.37
CA TRP A 227 -10.30 -21.56 10.64
C TRP A 227 -9.43 -20.70 9.70
N TYR A 228 -10.01 -20.13 8.63
CA TYR A 228 -9.21 -19.39 7.63
C TYR A 228 -8.44 -18.21 8.22
N LEU A 229 -9.06 -17.44 9.14
CA LEU A 229 -8.40 -16.31 9.82
C LEU A 229 -7.23 -16.77 10.69
N PHE A 230 -7.39 -17.90 11.39
CA PHE A 230 -6.32 -18.47 12.20
C PHE A 230 -5.15 -18.95 11.32
N VAL A 231 -5.46 -19.68 10.25
CA VAL A 231 -4.44 -20.17 9.31
C VAL A 231 -3.73 -19.02 8.62
N PHE A 232 -4.49 -18.02 8.14
CA PHE A 232 -3.92 -16.82 7.50
C PHE A 232 -3.04 -16.04 8.47
N GLY A 233 -3.52 -15.75 9.68
CA GLY A 233 -2.76 -15.06 10.71
C GLY A 233 -1.49 -15.81 11.12
N SER A 234 -1.59 -17.13 11.31
CA SER A 234 -0.44 -17.98 11.60
C SER A 234 0.58 -18.00 10.45
N ALA A 235 0.11 -18.07 9.20
CA ALA A 235 0.98 -18.03 8.02
C ALA A 235 1.73 -16.71 7.93
N VAL A 236 1.06 -15.57 8.18
CA VAL A 236 1.68 -14.25 8.21
C VAL A 236 2.74 -14.15 9.32
N VAL A 237 2.43 -14.63 10.53
CA VAL A 237 3.38 -14.62 11.67
C VAL A 237 4.60 -15.48 11.35
N LEU A 238 4.41 -16.69 10.85
CA LEU A 238 5.52 -17.58 10.45
C LEU A 238 6.37 -16.95 9.35
N LEU A 239 5.72 -16.31 8.37
CA LEU A 239 6.42 -15.60 7.29
C LEU A 239 7.24 -14.43 7.83
N MET A 240 6.72 -13.66 8.77
CA MET A 240 7.47 -12.56 9.42
C MET A 240 8.66 -13.06 10.24
N ILE A 241 8.55 -14.22 10.89
CA ILE A 241 9.66 -14.83 11.65
C ILE A 241 10.77 -15.32 10.69
N TRP A 242 10.40 -15.97 9.60
CA TRP A 242 11.36 -16.59 8.70
C TRP A 242 11.86 -15.66 7.59
N LEU A 243 11.02 -14.71 7.16
CA LEU A 243 11.26 -13.75 6.08
C LEU A 243 10.88 -12.32 6.50
N PRO A 244 11.60 -11.70 7.47
CA PRO A 244 11.27 -10.37 7.97
C PRO A 244 11.28 -9.28 6.89
N ASP A 245 11.99 -9.50 5.76
CA ASP A 245 12.04 -8.59 4.62
C ASP A 245 10.99 -8.92 3.54
N GLY A 246 10.08 -9.89 3.83
CA GLY A 246 9.01 -10.33 2.94
C GLY A 246 9.43 -11.33 1.86
N LEU A 247 8.44 -11.79 1.07
CA LEU A 247 8.62 -12.86 0.07
C LEU A 247 9.65 -12.50 -1.02
N LEU A 248 9.69 -11.24 -1.45
CA LEU A 248 10.64 -10.81 -2.49
C LEU A 248 12.10 -10.73 -2.00
N SER A 249 12.38 -10.90 -0.70
CA SER A 249 13.75 -10.98 -0.19
C SER A 249 14.43 -12.33 -0.43
N ILE A 250 13.68 -13.37 -0.80
CA ILE A 250 14.20 -14.74 -0.99
C ILE A 250 15.38 -14.80 -1.98
N PRO A 251 15.28 -14.21 -3.21
CA PRO A 251 16.39 -14.26 -4.16
C PRO A 251 17.67 -13.60 -3.62
N ASP A 252 17.52 -12.48 -2.91
CA ASP A 252 18.67 -11.73 -2.39
C ASP A 252 19.34 -12.47 -1.23
N ARG A 253 18.56 -13.12 -0.37
CA ARG A 253 19.09 -13.98 0.71
C ARG A 253 19.84 -15.21 0.16
N ILE A 254 19.34 -15.80 -0.92
CA ILE A 254 20.01 -16.92 -1.58
C ILE A 254 21.35 -16.45 -2.16
N LYS A 255 21.37 -15.29 -2.84
CA LYS A 255 22.60 -14.69 -3.37
C LYS A 255 23.60 -14.37 -2.26
N ALA A 256 23.14 -13.72 -1.19
CA ALA A 256 23.98 -13.37 -0.04
C ALA A 256 24.60 -14.62 0.63
N LYS A 257 23.81 -15.69 0.83
CA LYS A 257 24.33 -16.98 1.33
C LYS A 257 25.37 -17.59 0.42
N LYS A 258 25.16 -17.53 -0.90
CA LYS A 258 26.11 -18.04 -1.89
C LYS A 258 27.43 -17.25 -1.85
N GLN A 259 27.33 -15.94 -1.75
CA GLN A 259 28.48 -15.03 -1.68
C GLN A 259 29.29 -15.23 -0.41
N ALA A 260 28.61 -15.33 0.75
CA ALA A 260 29.25 -15.62 2.04
C ALA A 260 29.98 -17.00 2.03
N ARG A 261 29.41 -18.02 1.34
CA ARG A 261 30.08 -19.31 1.17
C ARG A 261 31.34 -19.20 0.30
N ILE A 262 31.31 -18.42 -0.76
CA ILE A 262 32.47 -18.19 -1.63
C ILE A 262 33.57 -17.46 -0.86
N GLU A 263 33.21 -16.40 -0.11
CA GLU A 263 34.17 -15.65 0.71
C GLU A 263 34.78 -16.49 1.84
N SER A 264 33.98 -17.32 2.50
CA SER A 264 34.47 -18.23 3.54
C SER A 264 35.43 -19.29 2.98
N ALA A 265 35.11 -19.84 1.80
CA ALA A 265 35.99 -20.78 1.10
C ALA A 265 37.32 -20.12 0.65
N ALA A 266 37.26 -18.87 0.15
CA ALA A 266 38.43 -18.11 -0.25
C ALA A 266 39.34 -17.78 0.96
N ARG A 267 38.75 -17.40 2.11
CA ARG A 267 39.50 -17.17 3.36
C ARG A 267 40.14 -18.44 3.90
N ALA A 268 39.45 -19.58 3.83
CA ALA A 268 40.01 -20.87 4.23
C ALA A 268 41.18 -21.28 3.34
N ALA A 269 41.07 -21.08 2.01
CA ALA A 269 42.17 -21.36 1.08
C ALA A 269 43.38 -20.46 1.27
N SER A 270 43.18 -19.15 1.53
CA SER A 270 44.27 -18.20 1.81
C SER A 270 44.96 -18.49 3.16
N GLY A 271 44.19 -18.87 4.18
CA GLY A 271 44.75 -19.29 5.48
C GLY A 271 45.59 -20.55 5.39
N GLN A 272 45.16 -21.56 4.61
CA GLN A 272 45.95 -22.77 4.37
C GLN A 272 47.22 -22.50 3.55
N ALA A 273 47.15 -21.58 2.59
CA ALA A 273 48.32 -21.18 1.82
C ALA A 273 49.37 -20.45 2.68
N ALA A 274 48.92 -19.59 3.60
CA ALA A 274 49.79 -18.88 4.55
C ALA A 274 50.50 -19.85 5.52
N ILE A 275 49.78 -20.84 6.04
CA ILE A 275 50.36 -21.87 6.93
C ILE A 275 51.40 -22.72 6.19
N LYS A 276 51.11 -23.08 4.91
CA LYS A 276 52.01 -23.89 4.11
C LYS A 276 53.32 -23.17 3.75
N ASN A 277 53.24 -21.85 3.54
CA ASN A 277 54.40 -21.01 3.25
C ASN A 277 55.19 -20.63 4.51
N GLY A 278 54.57 -20.57 5.69
CA GLY A 278 55.22 -20.30 6.98
C GLY A 278 55.88 -21.54 7.62
N ALA A 279 55.57 -22.78 7.17
CA ALA A 279 56.15 -24.01 7.65
C ALA A 279 57.42 -24.44 6.85
N SER A 280 57.85 -23.61 5.90
CA SER A 280 59.01 -23.86 5.04
C SER A 280 60.24 -22.97 5.34
N VAL A 281 60.25 -22.32 6.51
CA VAL A 281 61.42 -21.61 7.14
C VAL A 281 61.73 -22.31 8.43
#